data_6bb60fcd54f45ac5c82314630ff18c3d
#
_entry.id   6bb60fcd54f45ac5c82314630ff18c3d
#
_cell.length_a   1.000
_cell.length_b   1.000
_cell.length_c   1.000
_cell.angle_alpha   90.00
_cell.angle_beta   90.00
_cell.angle_gamma   90.00
#
_symmetry.space_group_name_H-M   'P 1'
#
loop_
_entity.id
_entity.type
_entity.pdbx_description
1 polymer ?
#
loop_
_entity_poly.entity_id
_entity_poly.type
_entity_poly.pdbx_seq_one_letter_code
_entity_poly.pdbx_strand_id
1 'polypeptide(L)'
;MQKKCPIQKILLPVDGSEYSRRAVQFAGYLGASLGINLTDLALLRVISGRYIGRYMPYGDFRADLLKLSDSFKKFKKQHIEKNIKPSLDEGEKILRDLGIGVKIEKLIGEGEPAHEIVRIAAEKGFSTIIMGRRGLSQIMGVLVGSVTNKIAHAVIRQTVYIVGQKILRNKICPVPNILVPIDGSSYSLKGAEHAACLAAELKASVNNVTLLRVINLALFEKRLKQGIDPEAEAEKILDKAKSVFLQAEVPEGLVSTKIRLGQPAEEIFKEADSYNLIVMGRKGRAALKDFLLGGVSSTILHICQNPTIAIVSSEEEVG
;
A
#
# COMPACT_ATOMS: atom_id res chain seq x y z
N MET A 1 0.85 -9.92 -25.21
CA MET A 1 0.52 -8.55 -24.75
C MET A 1 1.25 -8.32 -23.43
N GLN A 2 2.22 -7.41 -23.39
CA GLN A 2 2.86 -7.01 -22.13
C GLN A 2 1.77 -6.46 -21.19
N LYS A 3 1.62 -7.08 -20.01
CA LYS A 3 0.74 -6.52 -18.97
C LYS A 3 1.33 -5.16 -18.57
N LYS A 4 0.61 -4.07 -18.80
CA LYS A 4 1.01 -2.73 -18.33
C LYS A 4 1.21 -2.74 -16.81
N CYS A 5 2.24 -2.01 -16.33
CA CYS A 5 2.47 -1.84 -14.91
C CYS A 5 1.16 -1.38 -14.21
N PRO A 6 0.74 -2.02 -13.12
CA PRO A 6 -0.51 -1.68 -12.45
C PRO A 6 -0.48 -0.32 -11.75
N ILE A 7 0.71 0.29 -11.59
CA ILE A 7 0.88 1.60 -10.95
C ILE A 7 0.80 2.71 -12.01
N GLN A 8 -0.41 3.00 -12.49
CA GLN A 8 -0.64 4.05 -13.50
C GLN A 8 -1.35 5.26 -12.93
N LYS A 9 -2.31 5.04 -12.04
CA LYS A 9 -3.12 6.08 -11.41
C LYS A 9 -2.97 6.02 -9.90
N ILE A 10 -2.35 7.03 -9.33
CA ILE A 10 -2.00 7.06 -7.90
C ILE A 10 -2.86 8.07 -7.16
N LEU A 11 -3.50 7.63 -6.08
CA LEU A 11 -4.15 8.48 -5.09
C LEU A 11 -3.26 8.60 -3.84
N LEU A 12 -2.99 9.82 -3.42
CA LEU A 12 -2.19 10.17 -2.25
C LEU A 12 -3.07 10.86 -1.19
N PRO A 13 -3.61 10.12 -0.21
CA PRO A 13 -4.25 10.73 0.94
C PRO A 13 -3.21 11.47 1.79
N VAL A 14 -3.45 12.77 2.03
CA VAL A 14 -2.58 13.62 2.84
C VAL A 14 -3.35 14.25 3.99
N ASP A 15 -2.71 14.33 5.16
CA ASP A 15 -3.30 14.92 6.36
C ASP A 15 -2.41 16.02 6.99
N GLY A 16 -1.30 16.34 6.33
CA GLY A 16 -0.31 17.31 6.80
C GLY A 16 0.67 16.73 7.84
N SER A 17 0.57 15.44 8.18
CA SER A 17 1.54 14.77 9.06
C SER A 17 2.87 14.49 8.36
N GLU A 18 3.92 14.24 9.13
CA GLU A 18 5.20 13.78 8.60
C GLU A 18 5.07 12.45 7.84
N TYR A 19 4.18 11.56 8.28
CA TYR A 19 3.93 10.29 7.63
C TYR A 19 3.30 10.48 6.25
N SER A 20 2.34 11.40 6.10
CA SER A 20 1.74 11.70 4.79
C SER A 20 2.74 12.41 3.89
N ARG A 21 3.58 13.30 4.42
CA ARG A 21 4.67 13.93 3.66
C ARG A 21 5.66 12.89 3.13
N ARG A 22 6.03 11.92 3.96
CA ARG A 22 6.90 10.79 3.56
C ARG A 22 6.26 9.93 2.47
N ALA A 23 4.94 9.70 2.54
CA ALA A 23 4.21 8.99 1.49
C ALA A 23 4.24 9.75 0.16
N VAL A 24 4.09 11.07 0.18
CA VAL A 24 4.22 11.91 -1.02
C VAL A 24 5.64 11.85 -1.58
N GLN A 25 6.68 11.91 -0.73
CA GLN A 25 8.07 11.75 -1.18
C GLN A 25 8.30 10.38 -1.82
N PHE A 26 7.86 9.30 -1.19
CA PHE A 26 7.97 7.95 -1.75
C PHE A 26 7.26 7.84 -3.10
N ALA A 27 6.03 8.35 -3.22
CA ALA A 27 5.30 8.37 -4.47
C ALA A 27 6.00 9.18 -5.56
N GLY A 28 6.64 10.30 -5.19
CA GLY A 28 7.44 11.10 -6.11
C GLY A 28 8.66 10.34 -6.62
N TYR A 29 9.42 9.66 -5.74
CA TYR A 29 10.55 8.83 -6.17
C TYR A 29 10.10 7.66 -7.04
N LEU A 30 9.03 6.97 -6.65
CA LEU A 30 8.49 5.85 -7.41
C LEU A 30 7.96 6.32 -8.78
N GLY A 31 7.20 7.40 -8.82
CA GLY A 31 6.68 7.96 -10.06
C GLY A 31 7.78 8.44 -11.01
N ALA A 32 8.84 9.07 -10.49
CA ALA A 32 9.99 9.45 -11.29
C ALA A 32 10.72 8.24 -11.88
N SER A 33 10.79 7.12 -11.13
CA SER A 33 11.39 5.87 -11.60
C SER A 33 10.54 5.16 -12.67
N LEU A 34 9.21 5.25 -12.58
CA LEU A 34 8.26 4.66 -13.55
C LEU A 34 8.13 5.51 -14.83
N GLY A 35 8.54 6.78 -14.80
CA GLY A 35 8.54 7.65 -15.96
C GLY A 35 7.16 7.81 -16.61
N ILE A 36 7.08 7.53 -17.91
CA ILE A 36 5.85 7.69 -18.74
C ILE A 36 4.70 6.74 -18.37
N ASN A 37 4.95 5.71 -17.58
CA ASN A 37 3.91 4.76 -17.17
C ASN A 37 2.95 5.34 -16.13
N LEU A 38 3.36 6.39 -15.41
CA LEU A 38 2.46 7.13 -14.53
C LEU A 38 1.58 8.06 -15.39
N THR A 39 0.27 7.87 -15.35
CA THR A 39 -0.70 8.66 -16.15
C THR A 39 -1.42 9.72 -15.33
N ASP A 40 -1.81 9.39 -14.11
CA ASP A 40 -2.59 10.28 -13.23
C ASP A 40 -2.08 10.22 -11.80
N LEU A 41 -2.05 11.36 -11.15
CA LEU A 41 -1.71 11.50 -9.75
C LEU A 41 -2.65 12.49 -9.08
N ALA A 42 -3.23 12.10 -7.94
CA ALA A 42 -4.05 13.01 -7.16
C ALA A 42 -3.62 13.04 -5.69
N LEU A 43 -3.60 14.23 -5.13
CA LEU A 43 -3.50 14.50 -3.70
C LEU A 43 -4.92 14.63 -3.16
N LEU A 44 -5.25 13.88 -2.11
CA LEU A 44 -6.58 13.93 -1.49
C LEU A 44 -6.47 14.34 -0.03
N ARG A 45 -7.21 15.39 0.35
CA ARG A 45 -7.41 15.78 1.73
C ARG A 45 -8.88 15.57 2.11
N VAL A 46 -9.14 14.83 3.19
CA VAL A 46 -10.50 14.62 3.69
C VAL A 46 -10.76 15.48 4.92
N ILE A 47 -11.83 16.23 4.89
CA ILE A 47 -12.35 17.00 6.02
C ILE A 47 -13.25 16.08 6.83
N SER A 48 -12.80 15.68 8.03
CA SER A 48 -13.61 14.83 8.91
C SER A 48 -14.52 15.66 9.82
N GLY A 49 -15.73 15.15 10.07
CA GLY A 49 -16.68 15.79 10.99
C GLY A 49 -16.14 15.93 12.42
N ARG A 50 -15.26 15.01 12.87
CA ARG A 50 -14.57 15.12 14.17
C ARG A 50 -13.64 16.33 14.26
N TYR A 51 -13.07 16.73 13.13
CA TYR A 51 -12.20 17.92 13.09
C TYR A 51 -13.03 19.20 13.23
N ILE A 52 -14.19 19.25 12.59
CA ILE A 52 -15.12 20.38 12.68
C ILE A 52 -15.65 20.53 14.11
N GLY A 53 -16.02 19.44 14.79
CA GLY A 53 -16.50 19.45 16.16
C GLY A 53 -15.46 19.91 17.19
N ARG A 54 -14.15 19.77 16.94
CA ARG A 54 -13.09 20.31 17.82
C ARG A 54 -13.01 21.84 17.81
N TYR A 55 -13.39 22.47 16.72
CA TYR A 55 -13.31 23.92 16.54
C TYR A 55 -14.66 24.63 16.77
N MET A 56 -15.73 23.86 17.03
CA MET A 56 -17.06 24.39 17.42
C MET A 56 -17.52 23.73 18.75
N PRO A 57 -16.88 24.07 19.89
CA PRO A 57 -17.15 23.38 21.16
C PRO A 57 -18.51 23.74 21.79
N TYR A 58 -19.25 24.73 21.26
CA TYR A 58 -20.50 25.26 21.84
C TYR A 58 -21.61 25.43 20.80
N GLY A 59 -21.95 24.37 20.08
CA GLY A 59 -23.07 24.38 19.14
C GLY A 59 -24.07 23.28 19.45
N ASP A 60 -25.33 23.65 19.65
CA ASP A 60 -26.43 22.70 19.79
C ASP A 60 -26.49 21.76 18.59
N PHE A 61 -26.39 20.45 18.85
CA PHE A 61 -26.13 19.41 17.88
C PHE A 61 -27.32 19.05 16.96
N ARG A 62 -27.91 20.04 16.31
CA ARG A 62 -28.69 19.79 15.10
C ARG A 62 -27.76 19.95 13.90
N ALA A 63 -26.86 18.93 13.71
CA ALA A 63 -25.76 18.97 12.76
C ALA A 63 -26.15 19.35 11.32
N ASP A 64 -27.37 19.03 10.91
CA ASP A 64 -27.86 19.34 9.56
C ASP A 64 -28.31 20.80 9.39
N LEU A 65 -28.82 21.41 10.42
CA LEU A 65 -29.17 22.88 10.40
C LEU A 65 -27.93 23.77 10.48
N LEU A 66 -26.89 23.32 11.17
CA LEU A 66 -25.60 24.02 11.24
C LEU A 66 -24.86 24.02 9.89
N LYS A 67 -24.96 22.96 9.10
CA LYS A 67 -24.36 22.91 7.76
C LYS A 67 -24.92 23.94 6.77
N LEU A 68 -26.13 24.40 7.02
CA LEU A 68 -26.82 25.42 6.19
C LEU A 68 -26.52 26.86 6.62
N SER A 69 -25.93 27.07 7.80
CA SER A 69 -25.65 28.42 8.31
C SER A 69 -24.50 29.08 7.54
N ASP A 70 -24.61 30.38 7.27
CA ASP A 70 -23.56 31.14 6.58
C ASP A 70 -22.27 31.23 7.42
N SER A 71 -22.40 31.19 8.73
CA SER A 71 -21.26 31.11 9.66
C SER A 71 -20.47 29.80 9.46
N PHE A 72 -21.16 28.66 9.30
CA PHE A 72 -20.50 27.37 9.02
C PHE A 72 -19.83 27.37 7.67
N LYS A 73 -20.49 27.89 6.63
CA LYS A 73 -19.87 28.00 5.27
C LYS A 73 -18.61 28.85 5.30
N LYS A 74 -18.66 30.00 6.02
CA LYS A 74 -17.51 30.89 6.18
C LYS A 74 -16.37 30.20 6.94
N PHE A 75 -16.68 29.52 8.04
CA PHE A 75 -15.70 28.75 8.82
C PHE A 75 -15.07 27.67 7.97
N LYS A 76 -15.86 26.85 7.25
CA LYS A 76 -15.38 25.80 6.35
C LYS A 76 -14.46 26.37 5.28
N LYS A 77 -14.84 27.49 4.65
CA LYS A 77 -14.00 28.18 3.66
C LYS A 77 -12.66 28.59 4.26
N GLN A 78 -12.67 29.20 5.44
CA GLN A 78 -11.44 29.60 6.15
C GLN A 78 -10.58 28.39 6.51
N HIS A 79 -11.20 27.28 6.94
CA HIS A 79 -10.48 26.06 7.24
C HIS A 79 -9.81 25.47 6.01
N ILE A 80 -10.52 25.43 4.87
CA ILE A 80 -9.95 24.98 3.59
C ILE A 80 -8.75 25.84 3.22
N GLU A 81 -8.86 27.15 3.25
CA GLU A 81 -7.78 28.06 2.87
C GLU A 81 -6.56 27.95 3.80
N LYS A 82 -6.77 27.87 5.12
CA LYS A 82 -5.69 27.93 6.10
C LYS A 82 -5.03 26.58 6.39
N ASN A 83 -5.76 25.47 6.28
CA ASN A 83 -5.26 24.16 6.76
C ASN A 83 -5.27 23.06 5.69
N ILE A 84 -6.17 23.15 4.70
CA ILE A 84 -6.30 22.10 3.68
C ILE A 84 -5.41 22.42 2.47
N LYS A 85 -5.60 23.57 1.86
CA LYS A 85 -4.82 23.97 0.68
C LYS A 85 -3.33 23.97 0.91
N PRO A 86 -2.77 24.50 2.01
CA PRO A 86 -1.32 24.47 2.23
C PRO A 86 -0.72 23.06 2.23
N SER A 87 -1.43 22.07 2.78
CA SER A 87 -0.96 20.69 2.77
C SER A 87 -1.00 20.05 1.37
N LEU A 88 -1.97 20.42 0.55
CA LEU A 88 -2.05 19.98 -0.84
C LEU A 88 -0.99 20.68 -1.71
N ASP A 89 -0.76 21.95 -1.49
CA ASP A 89 0.26 22.74 -2.20
C ASP A 89 1.66 22.29 -1.86
N GLU A 90 1.94 21.96 -0.60
CA GLU A 90 3.20 21.36 -0.17
C GLU A 90 3.41 20.00 -0.85
N GLY A 91 2.39 19.16 -0.87
CA GLY A 91 2.44 17.85 -1.53
C GLY A 91 2.73 17.98 -3.02
N GLU A 92 2.06 18.90 -3.72
CA GLU A 92 2.32 19.16 -5.14
C GLU A 92 3.76 19.66 -5.35
N LYS A 93 4.22 20.60 -4.52
CA LYS A 93 5.60 21.10 -4.60
C LYS A 93 6.61 19.96 -4.47
N ILE A 94 6.47 19.08 -3.47
CA ILE A 94 7.36 17.92 -3.30
C ILE A 94 7.39 17.06 -4.56
N LEU A 95 6.23 16.77 -5.14
CA LEU A 95 6.14 15.95 -6.35
C LEU A 95 6.81 16.64 -7.56
N ARG A 96 6.58 17.95 -7.74
CA ARG A 96 7.24 18.72 -8.82
C ARG A 96 8.75 18.78 -8.66
N ASP A 97 9.24 19.01 -7.44
CA ASP A 97 10.68 19.03 -7.14
C ASP A 97 11.35 17.67 -7.40
N LEU A 98 10.59 16.57 -7.28
CA LEU A 98 11.03 15.21 -7.61
C LEU A 98 10.92 14.87 -9.09
N GLY A 99 10.38 15.77 -9.94
CA GLY A 99 10.35 15.61 -11.39
C GLY A 99 9.06 14.99 -11.93
N ILE A 100 7.98 14.97 -11.15
CA ILE A 100 6.68 14.47 -11.63
C ILE A 100 6.10 15.46 -12.66
N GLY A 101 6.07 15.04 -13.94
CA GLY A 101 5.58 15.84 -15.06
C GLY A 101 4.09 15.74 -15.34
N VAL A 102 3.43 14.66 -14.89
CA VAL A 102 1.98 14.47 -15.10
C VAL A 102 1.14 15.49 -14.36
N LYS A 103 -0.13 15.65 -14.77
CA LYS A 103 -1.08 16.50 -14.07
C LYS A 103 -1.27 15.97 -12.64
N ILE A 104 -1.18 16.87 -11.65
CA ILE A 104 -1.47 16.57 -10.24
C ILE A 104 -2.82 17.18 -9.91
N GLU A 105 -3.81 16.33 -9.65
CA GLU A 105 -5.14 16.77 -9.21
C GLU A 105 -5.15 16.98 -7.70
N LYS A 106 -5.74 18.08 -7.22
CA LYS A 106 -5.95 18.33 -5.79
C LYS A 106 -7.43 18.11 -5.47
N LEU A 107 -7.70 17.12 -4.66
CA LEU A 107 -9.03 16.70 -4.27
C LEU A 107 -9.31 17.02 -2.80
N ILE A 108 -10.53 17.45 -2.52
CA ILE A 108 -11.02 17.64 -1.16
C ILE A 108 -12.26 16.78 -1.00
N GLY A 109 -12.20 15.81 -0.09
CA GLY A 109 -13.32 14.96 0.31
C GLY A 109 -13.92 15.44 1.64
N GLU A 110 -15.13 15.00 1.96
CA GLU A 110 -15.81 15.30 3.22
C GLU A 110 -16.45 14.05 3.78
N GLY A 111 -16.19 13.75 5.05
CA GLY A 111 -16.80 12.62 5.72
C GLY A 111 -15.80 11.80 6.56
N GLU A 112 -16.05 10.50 6.67
CA GLU A 112 -15.14 9.58 7.34
C GLU A 112 -13.95 9.29 6.41
N PRO A 113 -12.71 9.57 6.85
CA PRO A 113 -11.56 9.56 5.94
C PRO A 113 -11.34 8.25 5.19
N ALA A 114 -11.44 7.10 5.86
CA ALA A 114 -11.20 5.83 5.18
C ALA A 114 -12.27 5.54 4.12
N HIS A 115 -13.54 5.84 4.41
CA HIS A 115 -14.64 5.67 3.47
C HIS A 115 -14.48 6.57 2.24
N GLU A 116 -14.18 7.85 2.46
CA GLU A 116 -14.00 8.82 1.36
C GLU A 116 -12.80 8.49 0.46
N ILE A 117 -11.69 8.05 1.05
CA ILE A 117 -10.51 7.63 0.27
C ILE A 117 -10.85 6.45 -0.63
N VAL A 118 -11.51 5.41 -0.09
CA VAL A 118 -11.91 4.21 -0.85
C VAL A 118 -12.92 4.57 -1.93
N ARG A 119 -13.94 5.40 -1.62
CA ARG A 119 -14.95 5.86 -2.56
C ARG A 119 -14.32 6.61 -3.74
N ILE A 120 -13.50 7.62 -3.45
CA ILE A 120 -12.85 8.44 -4.49
C ILE A 120 -11.89 7.59 -5.33
N ALA A 121 -11.14 6.67 -4.70
CA ALA A 121 -10.27 5.76 -5.42
C ALA A 121 -11.05 4.91 -6.43
N ALA A 122 -12.20 4.36 -6.03
CA ALA A 122 -13.05 3.55 -6.90
C ALA A 122 -13.72 4.39 -8.01
N GLU A 123 -14.36 5.50 -7.66
CA GLU A 123 -15.11 6.35 -8.60
C GLU A 123 -14.22 6.97 -9.69
N LYS A 124 -13.00 7.40 -9.32
CA LYS A 124 -12.05 8.00 -10.27
C LYS A 124 -11.12 6.97 -10.95
N GLY A 125 -11.24 5.69 -10.61
CA GLY A 125 -10.48 4.60 -11.22
C GLY A 125 -8.99 4.64 -10.87
N PHE A 126 -8.62 5.07 -9.66
CA PHE A 126 -7.25 4.94 -9.19
C PHE A 126 -6.92 3.47 -8.95
N SER A 127 -5.80 3.02 -9.49
CA SER A 127 -5.31 1.64 -9.32
C SER A 127 -4.51 1.45 -8.03
N THR A 128 -3.94 2.53 -7.53
CA THR A 128 -2.99 2.50 -6.42
C THR A 128 -3.26 3.61 -5.41
N ILE A 129 -3.26 3.26 -4.13
CA ILE A 129 -3.30 4.20 -3.02
C ILE A 129 -1.93 4.14 -2.32
N ILE A 130 -1.25 5.28 -2.19
CA ILE A 130 0.01 5.36 -1.44
C ILE A 130 -0.21 6.26 -0.23
N MET A 131 0.00 5.74 0.97
CA MET A 131 -0.29 6.46 2.19
C MET A 131 0.71 6.19 3.30
N GLY A 132 0.76 7.09 4.27
CA GLY A 132 1.59 6.92 5.46
C GLY A 132 1.01 5.88 6.43
N ARG A 133 1.87 5.28 7.26
CA ARG A 133 1.43 4.33 8.30
C ARG A 133 0.52 4.95 9.33
N ARG A 134 0.69 6.24 9.63
CA ARG A 134 -0.05 7.01 10.62
C ARG A 134 -0.47 8.35 10.05
N GLY A 135 -1.31 9.05 10.77
CA GLY A 135 -1.69 10.44 10.52
C GLY A 135 -1.31 11.34 11.70
N LEU A 136 -2.07 12.42 11.86
CA LEU A 136 -1.86 13.45 12.90
C LEU A 136 -2.03 12.93 14.34
N SER A 137 -2.79 11.86 14.57
CA SER A 137 -2.96 11.30 15.91
C SER A 137 -1.76 10.40 16.26
N GLN A 138 -0.85 10.93 17.08
CA GLN A 138 0.32 10.19 17.57
C GLN A 138 0.01 9.54 18.94
N ILE A 139 -0.76 8.47 18.94
CA ILE A 139 -0.97 7.69 20.17
C ILE A 139 0.26 6.81 20.38
N MET A 140 0.91 6.92 21.55
CA MET A 140 2.05 6.07 21.91
C MET A 140 1.64 4.59 21.84
N GLY A 141 2.54 3.75 21.28
CA GLY A 141 2.29 2.30 21.16
C GLY A 141 1.48 1.84 19.95
N VAL A 142 0.78 2.75 19.25
CA VAL A 142 0.04 2.40 18.03
C VAL A 142 0.97 2.46 16.83
N LEU A 143 1.20 1.33 16.16
CA LEU A 143 2.13 1.23 15.02
C LEU A 143 1.47 1.57 13.68
N VAL A 144 0.15 1.42 13.56
CA VAL A 144 -0.63 1.69 12.35
C VAL A 144 -1.82 2.58 12.72
N GLY A 145 -2.03 3.66 11.98
CA GLY A 145 -3.16 4.57 12.18
C GLY A 145 -4.50 3.94 11.82
N SER A 146 -5.57 4.42 12.45
CA SER A 146 -6.93 3.89 12.26
C SER A 146 -7.40 3.98 10.81
N VAL A 147 -7.10 5.08 10.10
CA VAL A 147 -7.46 5.26 8.69
C VAL A 147 -6.69 4.24 7.83
N THR A 148 -5.38 4.11 8.02
CA THR A 148 -4.54 3.16 7.28
C THR A 148 -5.00 1.74 7.50
N ASN A 149 -5.28 1.35 8.75
CA ASN A 149 -5.79 0.02 9.06
C ASN A 149 -7.13 -0.25 8.38
N LYS A 150 -8.08 0.69 8.46
CA LYS A 150 -9.39 0.55 7.79
C LYS A 150 -9.25 0.40 6.28
N ILE A 151 -8.40 1.21 5.63
CA ILE A 151 -8.17 1.15 4.18
C ILE A 151 -7.56 -0.20 3.79
N ALA A 152 -6.53 -0.67 4.51
CA ALA A 152 -5.92 -1.98 4.25
C ALA A 152 -6.94 -3.13 4.31
N HIS A 153 -7.96 -3.01 5.16
CA HIS A 153 -9.04 -3.98 5.28
C HIS A 153 -10.17 -3.79 4.27
N ALA A 154 -10.50 -2.56 3.89
CA ALA A 154 -11.67 -2.23 3.06
C ALA A 154 -11.40 -2.28 1.55
N VAL A 155 -10.16 -2.00 1.13
CA VAL A 155 -9.83 -1.91 -0.31
C VAL A 155 -9.74 -3.29 -0.93
N ILE A 156 -10.52 -3.54 -1.98
CA ILE A 156 -10.60 -4.84 -2.68
C ILE A 156 -10.11 -4.79 -4.13
N ARG A 157 -10.01 -3.61 -4.73
CA ARG A 157 -9.62 -3.44 -6.13
C ARG A 157 -8.28 -2.76 -6.32
N GLN A 158 -7.90 -1.88 -5.41
CA GLN A 158 -6.66 -1.12 -5.49
C GLN A 158 -5.52 -1.82 -4.76
N THR A 159 -4.29 -1.61 -5.23
CA THR A 159 -3.09 -1.91 -4.44
C THR A 159 -2.84 -0.78 -3.45
N VAL A 160 -2.62 -1.12 -2.18
CA VAL A 160 -2.33 -0.14 -1.13
C VAL A 160 -0.87 -0.23 -0.71
N TYR A 161 -0.13 0.86 -0.91
CA TYR A 161 1.22 1.02 -0.40
C TYR A 161 1.17 1.76 0.94
N ILE A 162 1.61 1.10 2.00
CA ILE A 162 1.78 1.69 3.33
C ILE A 162 3.26 2.00 3.51
N VAL A 163 3.61 3.28 3.43
CA VAL A 163 4.99 3.72 3.39
C VAL A 163 5.66 3.57 4.76
N GLY A 164 6.80 2.89 4.77
CA GLY A 164 7.59 2.62 5.95
C GLY A 164 8.39 3.83 6.47
N GLN A 165 9.17 3.57 7.53
CA GLN A 165 10.03 4.62 8.12
C GLN A 165 11.29 4.87 7.28
N LYS A 166 11.84 3.81 6.66
CA LYS A 166 13.03 3.89 5.80
C LYS A 166 12.60 3.98 4.33
N ILE A 167 12.59 5.18 3.77
CA ILE A 167 12.47 5.37 2.32
C ILE A 167 13.84 5.70 1.74
N LEU A 168 14.17 5.07 0.61
CA LEU A 168 15.34 5.47 -0.16
C LEU A 168 15.00 6.72 -0.98
N ARG A 169 15.79 7.78 -0.79
CA ARG A 169 15.66 9.03 -1.55
C ARG A 169 16.41 8.92 -2.88
N ASN A 170 15.96 7.99 -3.71
CA ASN A 170 16.58 7.68 -4.98
C ASN A 170 15.54 7.74 -6.12
N LYS A 171 15.77 8.65 -7.09
CA LYS A 171 14.88 8.84 -8.26
C LYS A 171 15.03 7.72 -9.30
N ILE A 172 16.10 6.92 -9.22
CA ILE A 172 16.33 5.81 -10.15
C ILE A 172 15.55 4.58 -9.67
N CYS A 173 15.66 4.23 -8.39
CA CYS A 173 14.90 3.15 -7.80
C CYS A 173 14.74 3.34 -6.27
N PRO A 174 13.54 3.66 -5.79
CA PRO A 174 13.30 3.77 -4.34
C PRO A 174 13.16 2.42 -3.64
N VAL A 175 13.05 1.32 -4.40
CA VAL A 175 12.76 -0.02 -3.90
C VAL A 175 13.68 -1.10 -4.53
N PRO A 176 15.02 -0.95 -4.41
CA PRO A 176 15.95 -1.86 -5.08
C PRO A 176 15.91 -3.30 -4.55
N ASN A 177 15.48 -3.53 -3.31
CA ASN A 177 15.35 -4.85 -2.71
C ASN A 177 13.89 -5.13 -2.36
N ILE A 178 13.32 -6.15 -2.99
CA ILE A 178 11.90 -6.50 -2.88
C ILE A 178 11.74 -7.89 -2.27
N LEU A 179 10.92 -8.02 -1.23
CA LEU A 179 10.52 -9.29 -0.64
C LEU A 179 9.09 -9.62 -1.08
N VAL A 180 8.88 -10.84 -1.55
CA VAL A 180 7.56 -11.33 -1.97
C VAL A 180 7.25 -12.63 -1.24
N PRO A 181 6.51 -12.60 -0.13
CA PRO A 181 6.04 -13.79 0.54
C PRO A 181 5.04 -14.57 -0.33
N ILE A 182 5.32 -15.86 -0.55
CA ILE A 182 4.53 -16.75 -1.41
C ILE A 182 4.00 -17.94 -0.59
N ASP A 183 2.69 -18.08 -0.52
CA ASP A 183 2.05 -19.23 0.12
C ASP A 183 1.41 -20.21 -0.88
N GLY A 184 1.41 -19.86 -2.17
CA GLY A 184 0.82 -20.62 -3.27
C GLY A 184 -0.68 -20.38 -3.46
N SER A 185 -1.28 -19.41 -2.77
CA SER A 185 -2.62 -18.92 -3.05
C SER A 185 -2.65 -18.06 -4.32
N SER A 186 -3.83 -17.90 -4.93
CA SER A 186 -4.01 -16.96 -6.04
C SER A 186 -3.64 -15.53 -5.65
N TYR A 187 -3.90 -15.14 -4.41
CA TYR A 187 -3.54 -13.82 -3.87
C TYR A 187 -2.03 -13.59 -3.79
N SER A 188 -1.26 -14.59 -3.33
CA SER A 188 0.19 -14.46 -3.29
C SER A 188 0.80 -14.43 -4.70
N LEU A 189 0.20 -15.14 -5.67
CA LEU A 189 0.59 -15.06 -7.08
C LEU A 189 0.26 -13.69 -7.69
N LYS A 190 -0.86 -13.06 -7.32
CA LYS A 190 -1.15 -11.66 -7.71
C LYS A 190 -0.13 -10.69 -7.12
N GLY A 191 0.32 -10.93 -5.88
CA GLY A 191 1.45 -10.20 -5.30
C GLY A 191 2.73 -10.36 -6.13
N ALA A 192 3.04 -11.59 -6.57
CA ALA A 192 4.18 -11.87 -7.45
C ALA A 192 4.03 -11.17 -8.81
N GLU A 193 2.85 -11.21 -9.45
CA GLU A 193 2.57 -10.50 -10.70
C GLU A 193 2.80 -8.98 -10.56
N HIS A 194 2.33 -8.38 -9.47
CA HIS A 194 2.54 -6.96 -9.19
C HIS A 194 4.02 -6.63 -9.01
N ALA A 195 4.75 -7.43 -8.22
CA ALA A 195 6.18 -7.25 -8.01
C ALA A 195 6.99 -7.47 -9.29
N ALA A 196 6.61 -8.43 -10.12
CA ALA A 196 7.24 -8.70 -11.41
C ALA A 196 7.07 -7.54 -12.38
N CYS A 197 5.85 -7.00 -12.52
CA CYS A 197 5.60 -5.81 -13.33
C CYS A 197 6.42 -4.61 -12.84
N LEU A 198 6.48 -4.39 -11.50
CA LEU A 198 7.27 -3.31 -10.93
C LEU A 198 8.77 -3.49 -11.22
N ALA A 199 9.30 -4.70 -11.02
CA ALA A 199 10.70 -5.01 -11.28
C ALA A 199 11.07 -4.86 -12.77
N ALA A 200 10.18 -5.26 -13.68
CA ALA A 200 10.37 -5.11 -15.12
C ALA A 200 10.43 -3.63 -15.54
N GLU A 201 9.60 -2.77 -14.95
CA GLU A 201 9.62 -1.33 -15.24
C GLU A 201 10.86 -0.64 -14.66
N LEU A 202 11.28 -1.00 -13.45
CA LEU A 202 12.48 -0.47 -12.80
C LEU A 202 13.79 -1.05 -13.36
N LYS A 203 13.71 -2.15 -14.11
CA LYS A 203 14.82 -2.81 -14.85
C LYS A 203 16.09 -3.03 -14.01
N ALA A 204 17.24 -2.64 -14.56
CA ALA A 204 18.55 -2.79 -13.94
C ALA A 204 18.72 -2.03 -12.61
N SER A 205 17.75 -1.24 -12.20
CA SER A 205 17.79 -0.50 -10.92
C SER A 205 17.29 -1.34 -9.73
N VAL A 206 16.67 -2.49 -9.99
CA VAL A 206 16.36 -3.48 -8.95
C VAL A 206 17.58 -4.33 -8.70
N ASN A 207 18.01 -4.43 -7.43
CA ASN A 207 19.16 -5.25 -7.05
C ASN A 207 18.75 -6.71 -6.84
N ASN A 208 17.62 -6.95 -6.20
CA ASN A 208 17.16 -8.29 -5.87
C ASN A 208 15.65 -8.34 -5.60
N VAL A 209 15.03 -9.44 -6.06
CA VAL A 209 13.68 -9.84 -5.67
C VAL A 209 13.77 -11.20 -5.02
N THR A 210 13.39 -11.31 -3.75
CA THR A 210 13.36 -12.58 -3.02
C THR A 210 11.95 -13.11 -2.90
N LEU A 211 11.69 -14.28 -3.45
CA LEU A 211 10.45 -15.03 -3.26
C LEU A 211 10.62 -15.90 -2.01
N LEU A 212 9.88 -15.57 -0.95
CA LEU A 212 9.98 -16.24 0.35
C LEU A 212 8.80 -17.19 0.56
N ARG A 213 9.08 -18.49 0.68
CA ARG A 213 8.13 -19.48 1.13
C ARG A 213 8.41 -19.85 2.58
N VAL A 214 7.43 -19.69 3.46
CA VAL A 214 7.50 -20.18 4.85
C VAL A 214 6.62 -21.41 4.97
N ILE A 215 7.22 -22.53 5.40
CA ILE A 215 6.52 -23.78 5.72
C ILE A 215 6.17 -23.74 7.20
N ASN A 216 4.87 -23.72 7.52
CA ASN A 216 4.42 -23.79 8.90
C ASN A 216 4.70 -25.18 9.49
N LEU A 217 5.28 -25.24 10.70
CA LEU A 217 5.69 -26.51 11.34
C LEU A 217 4.53 -27.49 11.53
N ALA A 218 3.35 -27.00 11.90
CA ALA A 218 2.17 -27.88 12.06
C ALA A 218 1.71 -28.50 10.73
N LEU A 219 1.85 -27.75 9.61
CA LEU A 219 1.59 -28.27 8.27
C LEU A 219 2.69 -29.21 7.81
N PHE A 220 3.93 -28.97 8.18
CA PHE A 220 5.09 -29.81 7.84
C PHE A 220 4.87 -31.26 8.31
N GLU A 221 4.60 -31.48 9.60
CA GLU A 221 4.31 -32.79 10.14
C GLU A 221 3.09 -33.47 9.51
N LYS A 222 2.02 -32.69 9.27
CA LYS A 222 0.81 -33.21 8.63
C LYS A 222 1.09 -33.69 7.20
N ARG A 223 1.89 -32.96 6.43
CA ARG A 223 2.26 -33.31 5.05
C ARG A 223 3.12 -34.56 5.01
N LEU A 224 4.13 -34.68 5.88
CA LEU A 224 4.95 -35.89 6.01
C LEU A 224 4.10 -37.13 6.30
N LYS A 225 3.13 -37.04 7.23
CA LYS A 225 2.18 -38.14 7.53
C LYS A 225 1.31 -38.52 6.33
N GLN A 226 1.12 -37.63 5.36
CA GLN A 226 0.39 -37.84 4.10
C GLN A 226 1.29 -38.35 2.98
N GLY A 227 2.59 -38.62 3.23
CA GLY A 227 3.56 -39.00 2.22
C GLY A 227 3.92 -37.89 1.23
N ILE A 228 3.65 -36.63 1.57
CA ILE A 228 3.99 -35.47 0.77
C ILE A 228 5.24 -34.84 1.35
N ASP A 229 6.27 -34.62 0.51
CA ASP A 229 7.46 -33.86 0.87
C ASP A 229 7.12 -32.35 0.89
N PRO A 230 7.16 -31.69 2.06
CA PRO A 230 6.79 -30.28 2.17
C PRO A 230 7.81 -29.34 1.51
N GLU A 231 9.08 -29.73 1.40
CA GLU A 231 10.12 -28.94 0.75
C GLU A 231 9.95 -28.97 -0.77
N ALA A 232 9.75 -30.17 -1.34
CA ALA A 232 9.44 -30.30 -2.76
C ALA A 232 8.12 -29.61 -3.16
N GLU A 233 7.10 -29.59 -2.26
CA GLU A 233 5.89 -28.78 -2.49
C GLU A 233 6.22 -27.28 -2.48
N ALA A 234 7.07 -26.81 -1.57
CA ALA A 234 7.47 -25.42 -1.47
C ALA A 234 8.27 -24.96 -2.70
N GLU A 235 9.19 -25.78 -3.19
CA GLU A 235 9.95 -25.52 -4.42
C GLU A 235 9.04 -25.35 -5.63
N LYS A 236 8.09 -26.25 -5.85
CA LYS A 236 7.10 -26.15 -6.94
C LYS A 236 6.27 -24.85 -6.87
N ILE A 237 5.93 -24.41 -5.65
CA ILE A 237 5.21 -23.15 -5.45
C ILE A 237 6.10 -21.96 -5.82
N LEU A 238 7.36 -21.98 -5.42
CA LEU A 238 8.33 -20.93 -5.74
C LEU A 238 8.66 -20.90 -7.23
N ASP A 239 8.83 -22.05 -7.88
CA ASP A 239 9.06 -22.15 -9.32
C ASP A 239 7.89 -21.53 -10.12
N LYS A 240 6.65 -21.83 -9.70
CA LYS A 240 5.47 -21.19 -10.29
C LYS A 240 5.48 -19.67 -10.10
N ALA A 241 5.87 -19.17 -8.94
CA ALA A 241 5.99 -17.73 -8.71
C ALA A 241 7.15 -17.13 -9.51
N LYS A 242 8.32 -17.82 -9.59
CA LYS A 242 9.46 -17.38 -10.37
C LYS A 242 9.14 -17.28 -11.86
N SER A 243 8.35 -18.21 -12.41
CA SER A 243 7.93 -18.16 -13.80
C SER A 243 7.15 -16.90 -14.17
N VAL A 244 6.44 -16.29 -13.21
CA VAL A 244 5.73 -15.01 -13.40
C VAL A 244 6.72 -13.86 -13.68
N PHE A 245 7.86 -13.85 -13.02
CA PHE A 245 8.91 -12.85 -13.24
C PHE A 245 9.60 -13.05 -14.59
N LEU A 246 9.88 -14.28 -14.97
CA LEU A 246 10.48 -14.61 -16.28
C LEU A 246 9.52 -14.20 -17.43
N GLN A 247 8.21 -14.44 -17.27
CA GLN A 247 7.19 -14.00 -18.23
C GLN A 247 7.09 -12.47 -18.34
N ALA A 248 7.44 -11.75 -17.26
CA ALA A 248 7.50 -10.28 -17.24
C ALA A 248 8.87 -9.75 -17.70
N GLU A 249 9.74 -10.60 -18.27
CA GLU A 249 11.08 -10.25 -18.77
C GLU A 249 12.03 -9.69 -17.67
N VAL A 250 11.78 -10.06 -16.40
CA VAL A 250 12.74 -9.78 -15.33
C VAL A 250 13.91 -10.75 -15.43
N PRO A 251 15.16 -10.26 -15.45
CA PRO A 251 16.35 -11.13 -15.53
C PRO A 251 16.36 -12.17 -14.41
N GLU A 252 16.61 -13.42 -14.77
CA GLU A 252 16.56 -14.54 -13.81
C GLU A 252 17.52 -14.34 -12.61
N GLY A 253 18.70 -13.78 -12.85
CA GLY A 253 19.69 -13.51 -11.81
C GLY A 253 19.24 -12.47 -10.76
N LEU A 254 18.16 -11.71 -11.02
CA LEU A 254 17.56 -10.79 -10.06
C LEU A 254 16.54 -11.46 -9.13
N VAL A 255 16.10 -12.68 -9.46
CA VAL A 255 15.02 -13.38 -8.72
C VAL A 255 15.59 -14.55 -7.95
N SER A 256 15.68 -14.41 -6.65
CA SER A 256 16.11 -15.47 -5.73
C SER A 256 14.91 -16.11 -5.03
N THR A 257 15.05 -17.38 -4.65
CA THR A 257 14.05 -18.11 -3.87
C THR A 257 14.60 -18.46 -2.50
N LYS A 258 13.73 -18.48 -1.48
CA LYS A 258 14.11 -18.77 -0.11
C LYS A 258 12.99 -19.56 0.58
N ILE A 259 13.37 -20.67 1.23
CA ILE A 259 12.47 -21.47 2.06
C ILE A 259 12.86 -21.27 3.51
N ARG A 260 11.86 -21.09 4.39
CA ARG A 260 12.01 -21.04 5.84
C ARG A 260 11.01 -21.97 6.50
N LEU A 261 11.38 -22.52 7.66
CA LEU A 261 10.49 -23.27 8.54
C LEU A 261 10.13 -22.40 9.74
N GLY A 262 8.85 -22.28 10.07
CA GLY A 262 8.41 -21.50 11.22
C GLY A 262 7.04 -20.88 11.05
N GLN A 263 6.77 -19.86 11.85
CA GLN A 263 5.54 -19.07 11.75
C GLN A 263 5.71 -18.02 10.64
N PRO A 264 4.80 -17.99 9.64
CA PRO A 264 4.99 -17.12 8.47
C PRO A 264 5.25 -15.65 8.80
N ALA A 265 4.49 -15.05 9.72
CA ALA A 265 4.69 -13.65 10.07
C ALA A 265 6.04 -13.39 10.75
N GLU A 266 6.50 -14.31 11.60
CA GLU A 266 7.79 -14.18 12.30
C GLU A 266 8.96 -14.28 11.32
N GLU A 267 8.92 -15.26 10.43
CA GLU A 267 10.00 -15.45 9.44
C GLU A 267 10.07 -14.30 8.43
N ILE A 268 8.92 -13.79 7.99
CA ILE A 268 8.87 -12.59 7.14
C ILE A 268 9.43 -11.38 7.89
N PHE A 269 9.08 -11.21 9.18
CA PHE A 269 9.57 -10.09 9.99
C PHE A 269 11.08 -10.11 10.18
N LYS A 270 11.69 -11.29 10.41
CA LYS A 270 13.15 -11.45 10.53
C LYS A 270 13.90 -10.99 9.28
N GLU A 271 13.30 -11.17 8.11
CA GLU A 271 13.88 -10.77 6.83
C GLU A 271 13.60 -9.29 6.48
N ALA A 272 12.53 -8.71 7.02
CA ALA A 272 11.91 -7.47 6.58
C ALA A 272 12.88 -6.28 6.48
N ASP A 273 13.77 -6.11 7.44
CA ASP A 273 14.68 -4.95 7.52
C ASP A 273 15.77 -4.93 6.43
N SER A 274 16.00 -6.06 5.75
CA SER A 274 16.90 -6.18 4.60
C SER A 274 16.28 -5.69 3.29
N TYR A 275 14.98 -5.41 3.28
CA TYR A 275 14.25 -5.02 2.07
C TYR A 275 13.65 -3.61 2.18
N ASN A 276 13.45 -2.99 1.01
CA ASN A 276 12.83 -1.67 0.89
C ASN A 276 11.31 -1.78 0.70
N LEU A 277 10.88 -2.88 0.08
CA LEU A 277 9.48 -3.16 -0.23
C LEU A 277 9.14 -4.61 0.09
N ILE A 278 8.02 -4.83 0.78
CA ILE A 278 7.38 -6.13 0.91
C ILE A 278 6.11 -6.09 0.09
N VAL A 279 5.99 -6.98 -0.90
CA VAL A 279 4.78 -7.12 -1.73
C VAL A 279 4.06 -8.39 -1.36
N MET A 280 2.83 -8.27 -0.90
CA MET A 280 2.06 -9.44 -0.47
C MET A 280 0.62 -9.37 -0.93
N GLY A 281 0.05 -10.55 -1.19
CA GLY A 281 -1.36 -10.67 -1.47
C GLY A 281 -2.20 -10.27 -0.25
N ARG A 282 -3.40 -9.78 -0.50
CA ARG A 282 -4.32 -9.37 0.55
C ARG A 282 -4.72 -10.54 1.47
N LYS A 283 -4.91 -11.73 0.92
CA LYS A 283 -5.29 -12.96 1.62
C LYS A 283 -4.29 -14.07 1.35
N GLY A 284 -4.37 -15.16 2.10
CA GLY A 284 -3.62 -16.38 1.89
C GLY A 284 -4.53 -17.60 1.77
N ARG A 285 -3.96 -18.82 1.79
CA ARG A 285 -4.67 -20.11 1.65
C ARG A 285 -5.79 -20.34 2.66
N ALA A 286 -5.68 -19.79 3.87
CA ALA A 286 -6.63 -20.01 4.96
C ALA A 286 -7.75 -18.95 5.04
N ALA A 287 -7.87 -18.08 4.03
CA ALA A 287 -8.83 -16.99 4.07
C ALA A 287 -10.27 -17.48 3.92
N LEU A 288 -11.10 -17.19 4.92
CA LEU A 288 -12.54 -17.29 4.84
C LEU A 288 -13.09 -16.27 3.83
N LYS A 289 -14.29 -16.53 3.28
CA LYS A 289 -14.89 -15.73 2.18
C LYS A 289 -15.14 -14.24 2.51
N ASP A 290 -14.99 -13.81 3.76
CA ASP A 290 -15.28 -12.44 4.16
C ASP A 290 -14.13 -11.48 3.85
N PHE A 291 -14.46 -10.21 3.58
CA PHE A 291 -13.66 -9.09 3.09
C PHE A 291 -12.45 -8.65 3.97
N LEU A 292 -11.94 -9.50 4.83
CA LEU A 292 -10.89 -9.14 5.77
C LEU A 292 -9.49 -9.38 5.19
N LEU A 293 -8.53 -8.56 5.60
CA LEU A 293 -7.11 -8.75 5.37
C LEU A 293 -6.66 -10.08 6.01
N GLY A 294 -5.86 -10.88 5.28
CA GLY A 294 -5.34 -12.15 5.80
C GLY A 294 -4.48 -11.99 7.05
N GLY A 295 -4.49 -13.00 7.94
CA GLY A 295 -3.79 -12.91 9.22
C GLY A 295 -2.30 -12.56 9.10
N VAL A 296 -1.56 -13.19 8.17
CA VAL A 296 -0.14 -12.87 7.93
C VAL A 296 0.02 -11.44 7.46
N SER A 297 -0.77 -10.99 6.46
CA SER A 297 -0.70 -9.64 5.92
C SER A 297 -1.05 -8.59 6.97
N SER A 298 -2.06 -8.86 7.80
CA SER A 298 -2.43 -8.00 8.93
C SER A 298 -1.31 -7.93 9.97
N THR A 299 -0.72 -9.06 10.35
CA THR A 299 0.38 -9.09 11.33
C THR A 299 1.58 -8.32 10.80
N ILE A 300 2.02 -8.57 9.57
CA ILE A 300 3.15 -7.86 8.94
C ILE A 300 2.89 -6.36 8.88
N LEU A 301 1.68 -5.95 8.50
CA LEU A 301 1.30 -4.54 8.53
C LEU A 301 1.52 -3.91 9.91
N HIS A 302 1.23 -4.62 11.00
CA HIS A 302 1.36 -4.09 12.35
C HIS A 302 2.80 -4.10 12.89
N ILE A 303 3.59 -5.14 12.59
CA ILE A 303 4.93 -5.30 13.20
C ILE A 303 6.09 -4.71 12.38
N CYS A 304 6.03 -4.76 11.03
CA CYS A 304 7.09 -4.25 10.18
C CYS A 304 6.98 -2.74 10.01
N GLN A 305 7.93 -1.97 10.53
CA GLN A 305 7.89 -0.51 10.51
C GLN A 305 8.78 0.09 9.40
N ASN A 306 9.90 -0.53 9.10
CA ASN A 306 10.93 0.04 8.24
C ASN A 306 10.61 -0.06 6.75
N PRO A 307 10.31 -1.25 6.18
CA PRO A 307 9.99 -1.33 4.76
C PRO A 307 8.63 -0.74 4.43
N THR A 308 8.48 -0.33 3.19
CA THR A 308 7.16 -0.08 2.61
C THR A 308 6.45 -1.41 2.38
N ILE A 309 5.15 -1.48 2.64
CA ILE A 309 4.34 -2.68 2.43
C ILE A 309 3.32 -2.41 1.33
N ALA A 310 3.33 -3.20 0.28
CA ALA A 310 2.30 -3.20 -0.75
C ALA A 310 1.35 -4.38 -0.54
N ILE A 311 0.08 -4.08 -0.29
CA ILE A 311 -1.00 -5.06 -0.18
C ILE A 311 -1.74 -5.08 -1.52
N VAL A 312 -1.62 -6.19 -2.24
CA VAL A 312 -2.16 -6.36 -3.58
C VAL A 312 -3.52 -7.04 -3.50
N SER A 313 -4.53 -6.38 -4.05
CA SER A 313 -5.89 -6.93 -4.23
C SER A 313 -6.05 -7.52 -5.64
N SER A 314 -7.05 -8.39 -5.83
CA SER A 314 -7.39 -8.93 -7.14
C SER A 314 -8.79 -8.51 -7.56
N GLU A 315 -9.01 -8.24 -8.85
CA GLU A 315 -10.32 -7.89 -9.40
C GLU A 315 -11.35 -9.04 -9.32
N GLU A 316 -10.90 -10.27 -9.10
CA GLU A 316 -11.74 -11.47 -9.04
C GLU A 316 -12.61 -11.59 -7.76
N GLU A 317 -12.48 -10.66 -6.81
CA GLU A 317 -13.28 -10.68 -5.56
C GLU A 317 -14.69 -10.11 -5.72
N VAL A 318 -15.09 -9.69 -6.92
CA VAL A 318 -16.38 -9.01 -7.21
C VAL A 318 -17.30 -9.90 -8.04
N GLY A 319 -17.27 -11.21 -7.81
CA GLY A 319 -18.21 -12.19 -8.37
C GLY A 319 -19.15 -12.71 -7.31
#